data_1b6305aa5cbffac0cca6792b89ae7df4
#
_entry.id   1b6305aa5cbffac0cca6792b89ae7df4
#
_cell.length_a   1.000
_cell.length_b   1.000
_cell.length_c   1.000
_cell.angle_alpha   90.00
_cell.angle_beta   90.00
_cell.angle_gamma   90.00
#
_symmetry.space_group_name_H-M   'P 1'
#
loop_
_entity.id
_entity.type
_entity.pdbx_description
1 polymer ?
#
loop_
_entity_poly.entity_id
_entity_poly.type
_entity_poly.pdbx_seq_one_letter_code
_entity_poly.pdbx_strand_id
1 'polypeptide(L)'
;MKGFAVFTLVFITGFCFGADLAEGFWISVDEKTEKATAGWEIYTIGDKLYGRILSVAGHPQDVKASNCKDSYKGFPVQGKVSEMTVVGTPWIFDLTLDKPGVWSGGNIIDPDKGSMYKCKITFRPRDGKKYMFDTLEMRGEIGLGIGRSQYWRKSTREESSSLR
;
A
#
# COMPACT_ATOMS: atom_id res chain seq x y z
N MET A 1 -3.27 28.84 -57.75
CA MET A 1 -3.82 28.73 -56.37
C MET A 1 -2.92 27.78 -55.62
N LYS A 2 -2.11 28.32 -54.67
CA LYS A 2 -1.17 27.52 -53.85
C LYS A 2 -1.85 27.30 -52.50
N GLY A 3 -2.23 26.03 -52.22
CA GLY A 3 -2.82 25.66 -50.92
C GLY A 3 -1.74 25.55 -49.86
N PHE A 4 -1.85 26.33 -48.81
CA PHE A 4 -1.01 26.24 -47.62
C PHE A 4 -1.62 25.18 -46.67
N ALA A 5 -0.92 24.06 -46.47
CA ALA A 5 -1.29 23.06 -45.46
C ALA A 5 -0.72 23.53 -44.12
N VAL A 6 -1.61 23.87 -43.21
CA VAL A 6 -1.24 24.15 -41.81
C VAL A 6 -1.14 22.81 -41.04
N PHE A 7 0.09 22.43 -40.70
CA PHE A 7 0.35 21.28 -39.85
C PHE A 7 0.22 21.71 -38.36
N THR A 8 -0.87 21.34 -37.74
CA THR A 8 -1.07 21.58 -36.28
C THR A 8 -0.27 20.52 -35.52
N LEU A 9 0.84 20.95 -34.94
CA LEU A 9 1.65 20.12 -34.05
C LEU A 9 0.97 20.03 -32.66
N VAL A 10 0.32 18.90 -32.37
CA VAL A 10 -0.26 18.64 -31.04
C VAL A 10 0.89 18.21 -30.11
N PHE A 11 1.30 19.10 -29.21
CA PHE A 11 2.19 18.77 -28.11
C PHE A 11 1.40 17.99 -27.06
N ILE A 12 1.55 16.68 -27.03
CA ILE A 12 1.13 15.85 -25.90
C ILE A 12 2.17 16.05 -24.81
N THR A 13 1.88 16.95 -23.86
CA THR A 13 2.65 17.06 -22.62
C THR A 13 2.35 15.83 -21.79
N GLY A 14 3.19 14.81 -21.89
CA GLY A 14 3.17 13.69 -20.96
C GLY A 14 3.46 14.21 -19.55
N PHE A 15 2.45 14.26 -18.69
CA PHE A 15 2.64 14.45 -17.27
C PHE A 15 3.40 13.23 -16.73
N CYS A 16 4.69 13.37 -16.54
CA CYS A 16 5.48 12.43 -15.76
C CYS A 16 5.09 12.66 -14.30
N PHE A 17 4.10 11.91 -13.80
CA PHE A 17 3.83 11.87 -12.36
C PHE A 17 5.03 11.17 -11.73
N GLY A 18 5.84 11.89 -10.99
CA GLY A 18 6.80 11.29 -10.08
C GLY A 18 6.05 10.40 -9.07
N ALA A 19 6.73 9.37 -8.53
CA ALA A 19 6.15 8.50 -7.51
C ALA A 19 5.60 9.34 -6.34
N ASP A 20 4.40 8.99 -5.84
CA ASP A 20 3.80 9.68 -4.68
C ASP A 20 4.63 9.42 -3.42
N LEU A 21 4.53 10.33 -2.45
CA LEU A 21 5.27 10.26 -1.19
C LEU A 21 4.99 8.98 -0.39
N ALA A 22 3.80 8.38 -0.54
CA ALA A 22 3.41 7.13 0.11
C ALA A 22 4.02 5.90 -0.57
N GLU A 23 4.40 6.00 -1.86
CA GLU A 23 4.96 4.87 -2.60
C GLU A 23 6.35 4.48 -2.11
N GLY A 24 6.68 3.21 -2.29
CA GLY A 24 7.98 2.64 -1.98
C GLY A 24 7.91 1.50 -0.96
N PHE A 25 9.01 1.33 -0.21
CA PHE A 25 9.21 0.19 0.69
C PHE A 25 9.11 0.62 2.14
N TRP A 26 8.41 -0.19 2.92
CA TRP A 26 8.06 0.12 4.30
C TRP A 26 8.16 -1.12 5.18
N ILE A 27 8.44 -0.93 6.45
CA ILE A 27 8.41 -2.01 7.45
C ILE A 27 7.38 -1.65 8.51
N SER A 28 6.38 -2.53 8.65
CA SER A 28 5.45 -2.47 9.77
C SER A 28 6.12 -3.00 11.05
N VAL A 29 5.77 -2.40 12.17
CA VAL A 29 6.31 -2.77 13.47
C VAL A 29 5.18 -3.05 14.46
N ASP A 30 5.41 -3.94 15.39
CA ASP A 30 4.53 -4.14 16.54
C ASP A 30 4.70 -2.96 17.50
N GLU A 31 3.60 -2.28 17.86
CA GLU A 31 3.63 -1.05 18.65
C GLU A 31 4.12 -1.24 20.09
N LYS A 32 4.06 -2.47 20.61
CA LYS A 32 4.47 -2.76 22.00
C LYS A 32 5.93 -3.17 22.09
N THR A 33 6.39 -3.92 21.09
CA THR A 33 7.74 -4.51 21.09
C THR A 33 8.70 -3.81 20.17
N GLU A 34 8.20 -2.90 19.30
CA GLU A 34 8.95 -2.20 18.24
C GLU A 34 9.65 -3.14 17.24
N LYS A 35 9.33 -4.43 17.29
CA LYS A 35 9.87 -5.42 16.36
C LYS A 35 9.22 -5.32 15.00
N ALA A 36 10.01 -5.50 13.95
CA ALA A 36 9.52 -5.62 12.58
C ALA A 36 8.55 -6.81 12.46
N THR A 37 7.42 -6.60 11.80
CA THR A 37 6.40 -7.63 11.58
C THR A 37 6.28 -8.04 10.12
N ALA A 38 6.29 -7.08 9.19
CA ALA A 38 6.25 -7.36 7.76
C ALA A 38 6.95 -6.26 6.95
N GLY A 39 7.54 -6.65 5.84
CA GLY A 39 8.01 -5.73 4.81
C GLY A 39 6.93 -5.54 3.74
N TRP A 40 6.73 -4.31 3.32
CA TRP A 40 5.67 -3.90 2.42
C TRP A 40 6.22 -3.14 1.21
N GLU A 41 5.55 -3.29 0.09
CA GLU A 41 5.66 -2.38 -1.06
C GLU A 41 4.33 -1.68 -1.27
N ILE A 42 4.36 -0.36 -1.28
CA ILE A 42 3.21 0.50 -1.61
C ILE A 42 3.46 1.06 -2.99
N TYR A 43 2.50 0.89 -3.90
CA TYR A 43 2.64 1.22 -5.31
C TYR A 43 1.31 1.62 -5.93
N THR A 44 1.36 2.30 -7.07
CA THR A 44 0.18 2.70 -7.83
C THR A 44 -0.02 1.82 -9.07
N ILE A 45 -1.28 1.59 -9.42
CA ILE A 45 -1.72 1.08 -10.72
C ILE A 45 -2.80 2.04 -11.22
N GLY A 46 -2.51 2.76 -12.30
CA GLY A 46 -3.39 3.83 -12.77
C GLY A 46 -3.50 4.94 -11.72
N ASP A 47 -4.72 5.24 -11.30
CA ASP A 47 -5.05 6.26 -10.30
C ASP A 47 -5.31 5.68 -8.90
N LYS A 48 -4.99 4.41 -8.67
CA LYS A 48 -5.24 3.70 -7.41
C LYS A 48 -3.95 3.26 -6.74
N LEU A 49 -3.94 3.34 -5.40
CA LEU A 49 -2.85 2.85 -4.57
C LEU A 49 -3.15 1.45 -4.05
N TYR A 50 -2.12 0.62 -4.06
CA TYR A 50 -2.10 -0.75 -3.57
C TYR A 50 -0.93 -0.98 -2.63
N GLY A 51 -1.02 -2.05 -1.83
CA GLY A 51 0.08 -2.48 -0.98
C GLY A 51 0.16 -3.99 -0.88
N ARG A 52 1.36 -4.54 -1.08
CA ARG A 52 1.65 -5.98 -0.94
C ARG A 52 2.73 -6.25 0.08
N ILE A 53 2.61 -7.38 0.74
CA ILE A 53 3.63 -7.88 1.66
C ILE A 53 4.78 -8.51 0.84
N LEU A 54 6.01 -8.18 1.16
CA LEU A 54 7.22 -8.74 0.55
C LEU A 54 7.88 -9.81 1.42
N SER A 55 7.72 -9.70 2.74
CA SER A 55 8.17 -10.71 3.72
C SER A 55 7.41 -10.56 5.04
N VAL A 56 7.30 -11.62 5.81
CA VAL A 56 6.71 -11.64 7.16
C VAL A 56 7.74 -12.19 8.11
N ALA A 57 8.03 -11.46 9.19
CA ALA A 57 9.01 -11.89 10.19
C ALA A 57 8.60 -13.24 10.82
N GLY A 58 9.53 -14.19 10.86
CA GLY A 58 9.29 -15.51 11.43
C GLY A 58 8.45 -16.48 10.58
N HIS A 59 8.09 -16.10 9.34
CA HIS A 59 7.28 -16.94 8.45
C HIS A 59 7.97 -17.21 7.10
N PRO A 60 7.71 -18.40 6.50
CA PRO A 60 8.21 -18.70 5.16
C PRO A 60 7.47 -17.87 4.09
N GLN A 61 8.10 -17.72 2.92
CA GLN A 61 7.56 -16.90 1.82
C GLN A 61 6.29 -17.49 1.19
N ASP A 62 6.05 -18.78 1.34
CA ASP A 62 4.90 -19.48 0.77
C ASP A 62 3.74 -19.66 1.77
N VAL A 63 3.80 -19.01 2.94
CA VAL A 63 2.71 -19.04 3.92
C VAL A 63 1.39 -18.60 3.31
N LYS A 64 0.32 -19.40 3.55
CA LYS A 64 -1.01 -19.15 3.00
C LYS A 64 -1.86 -18.28 3.94
N ALA A 65 -2.74 -17.50 3.34
CA ALA A 65 -3.72 -16.68 4.05
C ALA A 65 -4.94 -17.52 4.49
N SER A 66 -4.70 -18.68 5.12
CA SER A 66 -5.72 -19.70 5.41
C SER A 66 -6.83 -19.22 6.35
N ASN A 67 -6.60 -18.16 7.13
CA ASN A 67 -7.63 -17.55 7.97
C ASN A 67 -8.55 -16.57 7.21
N CYS A 68 -8.23 -16.27 5.96
CA CYS A 68 -9.07 -15.44 5.11
C CYS A 68 -10.30 -16.20 4.60
N LYS A 69 -11.35 -15.44 4.26
CA LYS A 69 -12.49 -15.95 3.49
C LYS A 69 -12.04 -16.27 2.06
N ASP A 70 -12.83 -17.10 1.36
CA ASP A 70 -12.54 -17.39 -0.05
C ASP A 70 -12.68 -16.16 -0.96
N SER A 71 -13.50 -15.18 -0.55
CA SER A 71 -13.71 -13.96 -1.33
C SER A 71 -13.98 -12.74 -0.47
N TYR A 72 -13.61 -11.54 -1.00
CA TYR A 72 -13.93 -10.25 -0.41
C TYR A 72 -14.42 -9.29 -1.50
N LYS A 73 -15.38 -8.43 -1.15
CA LYS A 73 -15.95 -7.46 -2.09
C LYS A 73 -14.87 -6.50 -2.59
N GLY A 74 -14.70 -6.42 -3.90
CA GLY A 74 -13.74 -5.51 -4.53
C GLY A 74 -12.30 -5.97 -4.47
N PHE A 75 -12.02 -7.18 -4.02
CA PHE A 75 -10.65 -7.70 -3.99
C PHE A 75 -10.11 -7.85 -5.43
N PRO A 76 -8.89 -7.33 -5.74
CA PRO A 76 -8.45 -7.15 -7.12
C PRO A 76 -7.90 -8.43 -7.78
N VAL A 77 -7.71 -9.52 -7.03
CA VAL A 77 -7.14 -10.77 -7.54
C VAL A 77 -8.24 -11.83 -7.62
N GLN A 78 -8.29 -12.55 -8.74
CA GLN A 78 -9.23 -13.67 -8.91
C GLN A 78 -8.73 -14.93 -8.20
N GLY A 79 -9.67 -15.75 -7.75
CA GLY A 79 -9.40 -17.00 -7.04
C GLY A 79 -9.79 -16.93 -5.56
N LYS A 80 -9.54 -18.03 -4.85
CA LYS A 80 -9.83 -18.12 -3.41
C LYS A 80 -8.73 -17.43 -2.62
N VAL A 81 -9.09 -16.39 -1.89
CA VAL A 81 -8.13 -15.59 -1.10
C VAL A 81 -7.49 -16.44 0.00
N SER A 82 -8.24 -17.38 0.60
CA SER A 82 -7.72 -18.32 1.59
C SER A 82 -6.58 -19.24 1.08
N GLU A 83 -6.49 -19.42 -0.24
CA GLU A 83 -5.44 -20.24 -0.88
C GLU A 83 -4.26 -19.39 -1.40
N MET A 84 -4.36 -18.06 -1.35
CA MET A 84 -3.28 -17.17 -1.78
C MET A 84 -2.12 -17.14 -0.78
N THR A 85 -0.93 -16.86 -1.28
CA THR A 85 0.22 -16.59 -0.41
C THR A 85 0.08 -15.23 0.24
N VAL A 86 0.48 -15.12 1.51
CA VAL A 86 0.52 -13.84 2.22
C VAL A 86 1.50 -12.89 1.52
N VAL A 87 2.65 -13.41 1.10
CA VAL A 87 3.64 -12.64 0.35
C VAL A 87 3.22 -12.51 -1.11
N GLY A 88 3.32 -11.30 -1.67
CA GLY A 88 3.01 -10.97 -3.05
C GLY A 88 1.55 -10.58 -3.32
N THR A 89 0.62 -10.97 -2.47
CA THR A 89 -0.81 -10.62 -2.61
C THR A 89 -1.07 -9.16 -2.20
N PRO A 90 -1.88 -8.39 -2.95
CA PRO A 90 -2.19 -7.00 -2.64
C PRO A 90 -3.25 -6.91 -1.52
N TRP A 91 -2.80 -6.86 -0.28
CA TRP A 91 -3.68 -6.77 0.89
C TRP A 91 -4.26 -5.38 1.12
N ILE A 92 -3.62 -4.33 0.60
CA ILE A 92 -4.15 -2.97 0.53
C ILE A 92 -4.52 -2.70 -0.92
N PHE A 93 -5.75 -2.21 -1.16
CA PHE A 93 -6.26 -2.06 -2.53
C PHE A 93 -7.29 -0.95 -2.67
N ASP A 94 -7.35 -0.39 -3.88
CA ASP A 94 -8.34 0.58 -4.36
C ASP A 94 -8.35 1.92 -3.61
N LEU A 95 -7.25 2.34 -2.98
CA LEU A 95 -7.20 3.67 -2.37
C LEU A 95 -7.12 4.74 -3.47
N THR A 96 -7.80 5.85 -3.25
CA THR A 96 -7.82 7.04 -4.12
C THR A 96 -7.00 8.16 -3.49
N LEU A 97 -6.30 8.93 -4.31
CA LEU A 97 -5.51 10.06 -3.87
C LEU A 97 -6.42 11.19 -3.38
N ASP A 98 -6.30 11.58 -2.11
CA ASP A 98 -6.97 12.77 -1.55
C ASP A 98 -6.10 14.03 -1.79
N LYS A 99 -4.80 13.91 -1.56
CA LYS A 99 -3.75 14.91 -1.81
C LYS A 99 -2.39 14.23 -1.73
N PRO A 100 -1.29 14.83 -2.22
CA PRO A 100 0.04 14.23 -2.17
C PRO A 100 0.37 13.60 -0.82
N GLY A 101 0.70 12.30 -0.82
CA GLY A 101 0.99 11.50 0.37
C GLY A 101 -0.21 11.11 1.22
N VAL A 102 -1.46 11.37 0.79
CA VAL A 102 -2.67 10.97 1.53
C VAL A 102 -3.63 10.25 0.60
N TRP A 103 -3.92 8.99 0.93
CA TRP A 103 -4.77 8.10 0.17
C TRP A 103 -5.86 7.49 1.05
N SER A 104 -7.10 7.38 0.55
CA SER A 104 -8.23 6.83 1.31
C SER A 104 -9.28 6.15 0.41
N GLY A 105 -10.37 5.71 1.02
CA GLY A 105 -11.53 5.16 0.31
C GLY A 105 -11.41 3.70 -0.12
N GLY A 106 -10.22 3.11 -0.06
CA GLY A 106 -9.98 1.70 -0.33
C GLY A 106 -10.10 0.80 0.92
N ASN A 107 -9.48 -0.37 0.82
CA ASN A 107 -9.59 -1.38 1.87
C ASN A 107 -8.21 -1.98 2.19
N ILE A 108 -8.13 -2.60 3.38
CA ILE A 108 -7.05 -3.49 3.78
C ILE A 108 -7.64 -4.78 4.34
N ILE A 109 -7.05 -5.92 3.98
CA ILE A 109 -7.31 -7.21 4.61
C ILE A 109 -6.12 -7.55 5.50
N ASP A 110 -6.39 -7.91 6.75
CA ASP A 110 -5.43 -8.53 7.64
C ASP A 110 -5.35 -10.03 7.30
N PRO A 111 -4.28 -10.52 6.66
CA PRO A 111 -4.21 -11.91 6.21
C PRO A 111 -4.10 -12.91 7.36
N ASP A 112 -3.66 -12.47 8.55
CA ASP A 112 -3.57 -13.33 9.74
C ASP A 112 -4.97 -13.56 10.37
N LYS A 113 -5.84 -12.56 10.34
CA LYS A 113 -7.19 -12.64 10.95
C LYS A 113 -8.32 -12.83 9.96
N GLY A 114 -8.07 -12.63 8.66
CA GLY A 114 -9.10 -12.66 7.63
C GLY A 114 -10.11 -11.52 7.74
N SER A 115 -9.78 -10.43 8.40
CA SER A 115 -10.67 -9.28 8.59
C SER A 115 -10.37 -8.18 7.59
N MET A 116 -11.42 -7.60 6.98
CA MET A 116 -11.30 -6.48 6.05
C MET A 116 -11.75 -5.18 6.72
N TYR A 117 -10.97 -4.13 6.50
CA TYR A 117 -11.18 -2.79 7.05
C TYR A 117 -11.16 -1.75 5.93
N LYS A 118 -11.80 -0.60 6.14
CA LYS A 118 -11.53 0.60 5.34
C LYS A 118 -10.10 1.05 5.62
N CYS A 119 -9.40 1.48 4.57
CA CYS A 119 -8.00 1.85 4.68
C CYS A 119 -7.76 3.31 4.32
N LYS A 120 -6.93 3.95 5.13
CA LYS A 120 -6.35 5.25 4.86
C LYS A 120 -4.85 5.19 5.07
N ILE A 121 -4.09 5.77 4.14
CA ILE A 121 -2.64 5.90 4.21
C ILE A 121 -2.29 7.37 4.25
N THR A 122 -1.37 7.75 5.13
CA THR A 122 -0.85 9.12 5.22
C THR A 122 0.66 9.09 5.38
N PHE A 123 1.37 9.71 4.45
CA PHE A 123 2.80 9.95 4.59
C PHE A 123 3.04 11.03 5.64
N ARG A 124 3.93 10.77 6.58
CA ARG A 124 4.37 11.66 7.65
C ARG A 124 5.87 11.91 7.48
N PRO A 125 6.27 13.08 6.99
CA PRO A 125 7.68 13.39 6.84
C PRO A 125 8.35 13.48 8.21
N ARG A 126 9.64 13.15 8.25
CA ARG A 126 10.49 13.39 9.42
C ARG A 126 10.39 14.84 9.85
N ASP A 127 10.09 15.08 11.12
CA ASP A 127 10.00 16.42 11.72
C ASP A 127 10.98 16.62 12.90
N GLY A 128 11.72 15.55 13.29
CA GLY A 128 12.67 15.56 14.39
C GLY A 128 12.04 15.72 15.79
N LYS A 129 10.70 15.61 15.87
CA LYS A 129 9.92 15.70 17.12
C LYS A 129 9.06 14.46 17.32
N LYS A 130 7.95 14.38 16.58
CA LYS A 130 7.03 13.23 16.63
C LYS A 130 7.50 12.10 15.72
N TYR A 131 8.05 12.44 14.56
CA TYR A 131 8.54 11.48 13.57
C TYR A 131 10.04 11.65 13.38
N MET A 132 10.82 10.70 13.92
CA MET A 132 12.28 10.70 13.78
C MET A 132 12.73 10.26 12.39
N PHE A 133 11.85 9.59 11.63
CA PHE A 133 12.05 9.11 10.27
C PHE A 133 10.80 9.38 9.44
N ASP A 134 10.95 9.37 8.11
CA ASP A 134 9.80 9.31 7.22
C ASP A 134 8.95 8.09 7.58
N THR A 135 7.69 8.33 7.83
CA THR A 135 6.77 7.35 8.40
C THR A 135 5.52 7.24 7.53
N LEU A 136 5.03 6.04 7.33
CA LEU A 136 3.73 5.80 6.72
C LEU A 136 2.73 5.46 7.83
N GLU A 137 1.74 6.30 8.02
CA GLU A 137 0.60 5.98 8.89
C GLU A 137 -0.43 5.20 8.08
N MET A 138 -0.60 3.93 8.39
CA MET A 138 -1.67 3.08 7.87
C MET A 138 -2.77 2.98 8.90
N ARG A 139 -4.00 3.40 8.56
CA ARG A 139 -5.16 3.36 9.42
C ARG A 139 -6.22 2.42 8.86
N GLY A 140 -6.57 1.39 9.63
CA GLY A 140 -7.71 0.50 9.36
C GLY A 140 -8.93 0.92 10.19
N GLU A 141 -10.12 0.98 9.57
CA GLU A 141 -11.38 1.40 10.21
C GLU A 141 -12.49 0.39 9.98
N ILE A 142 -13.30 0.14 11.03
CA ILE A 142 -14.50 -0.71 10.98
C ILE A 142 -15.79 0.07 10.74
N GLY A 143 -15.72 1.38 10.58
CA GLY A 143 -16.84 2.30 10.40
C GLY A 143 -16.97 3.31 11.53
N LEU A 144 -17.76 4.39 11.31
CA LEU A 144 -18.00 5.48 12.26
C LEU A 144 -16.73 6.12 12.86
N GLY A 145 -15.60 6.08 12.12
CA GLY A 145 -14.32 6.60 12.59
C GLY A 145 -13.61 5.74 13.62
N ILE A 146 -14.16 4.58 13.98
CA ILE A 146 -13.51 3.62 14.89
C ILE A 146 -12.45 2.86 14.10
N GLY A 147 -11.18 3.02 14.48
CA GLY A 147 -10.07 2.40 13.77
C GLY A 147 -8.78 2.48 14.56
N ARG A 148 -7.76 1.82 14.03
CA ARG A 148 -6.42 1.79 14.61
C ARG A 148 -5.41 2.22 13.55
N SER A 149 -4.45 3.06 13.93
CA SER A 149 -3.29 3.41 13.11
C SER A 149 -2.10 2.55 13.47
N GLN A 150 -1.33 2.18 12.47
CA GLN A 150 0.02 1.64 12.60
C GLN A 150 0.99 2.62 11.93
N TYR A 151 2.20 2.72 12.46
CA TYR A 151 3.24 3.60 11.95
C TYR A 151 4.40 2.77 11.41
N TRP A 152 4.58 2.81 10.09
CA TRP A 152 5.56 2.02 9.37
C TRP A 152 6.78 2.87 9.06
N ARG A 153 7.96 2.33 9.24
CA ARG A 153 9.20 3.04 8.92
C ARG A 153 9.58 2.88 7.46
N LYS A 154 10.16 3.92 6.87
CA LYS A 154 10.74 3.87 5.52
C LYS A 154 11.84 2.82 5.46
N SER A 155 11.95 2.12 4.32
CA SER A 155 12.88 1.01 4.13
C SER A 155 13.37 0.94 2.69
N THR A 156 14.23 -0.04 2.40
CA THR A 156 14.62 -0.42 1.04
C THR A 156 13.87 -1.68 0.61
N ARG A 157 13.94 -2.00 -0.69
CA ARG A 157 13.40 -3.26 -1.22
C ARG A 157 14.06 -4.46 -0.56
N GLU A 158 15.39 -4.43 -0.44
CA GLU A 158 16.20 -5.50 0.12
C GLU A 158 15.81 -5.77 1.57
N GLU A 159 15.74 -4.73 2.39
CA GLU A 159 15.36 -4.82 3.80
C GLU A 159 13.91 -5.33 3.95
N SER A 160 12.96 -4.77 3.18
CA SER A 160 11.55 -5.17 3.23
C SER A 160 11.29 -6.59 2.70
N SER A 161 12.19 -7.16 1.89
CA SER A 161 12.05 -8.52 1.34
C SER A 161 12.77 -9.59 2.15
N SER A 162 13.53 -9.22 3.20
CA SER A 162 14.46 -10.11 3.89
C SER A 162 14.20 -10.24 5.40
N LEU A 163 13.04 -9.83 5.90
CA LEU A 163 12.68 -10.03 7.31
C LEU A 163 12.62 -11.53 7.62
N ARG A 164 13.21 -11.89 8.77
CA ARG A 164 13.29 -13.26 9.29
C ARG A 164 12.70 -13.33 10.70
#